data_5f1c0a4d724d8fc29eb4869e3f8b6d9b
#
_entry.id   5f1c0a4d724d8fc29eb4869e3f8b6d9b
#
_cell.length_a   1.000
_cell.length_b   1.000
_cell.length_c   1.000
_cell.angle_alpha   90.00
_cell.angle_beta   90.00
_cell.angle_gamma   90.00
#
_symmetry.space_group_name_H-M   'P 1'
#
loop_
_entity.id
_entity.type
_entity.pdbx_description
1 polymer ?
#
loop_
_entity_poly.entity_id
_entity_poly.type
_entity_poly.pdbx_seq_one_letter_code
_entity_poly.pdbx_strand_id
1 'polypeptide(L)'
;MPKALTIQRSTVPSAERLNYTKRLKALRSHYSAANCRFWVFEELSLPGAFIEFTEADDEQTLSVAHANAPHKTLDPSRVYQEVDL
;
A
#
# COMPACT_ATOMS: atom_id res chain seq x y z
N MET A 1 15.76 -13.59 3.55
CA MET A 1 14.46 -13.42 4.21
C MET A 1 13.37 -13.27 3.17
N PRO A 2 12.24 -13.97 3.29
CA PRO A 2 11.16 -13.81 2.33
C PRO A 2 10.55 -12.42 2.45
N LYS A 3 10.15 -11.87 1.31
CA LYS A 3 9.48 -10.57 1.26
C LYS A 3 8.09 -10.67 1.87
N ALA A 4 7.63 -9.58 2.45
CA ALA A 4 6.29 -9.44 3.00
C ALA A 4 5.53 -8.38 2.21
N LEU A 5 4.24 -8.60 2.03
CA LEU A 5 3.38 -7.76 1.19
C LEU A 5 2.03 -7.54 1.85
N THR A 6 1.54 -6.32 1.81
CA THR A 6 0.13 -6.03 2.11
C THR A 6 -0.54 -5.47 0.87
N ILE A 7 -1.82 -5.75 0.74
CA ILE A 7 -2.65 -5.32 -0.39
C ILE A 7 -3.88 -4.63 0.16
N GLN A 8 -4.21 -3.46 -0.41
CA GLN A 8 -5.43 -2.76 -0.06
C GLN A 8 -6.19 -2.38 -1.33
N ARG A 9 -7.48 -2.67 -1.34
CA ARG A 9 -8.37 -2.29 -2.43
C ARG A 9 -9.25 -1.13 -1.99
N SER A 10 -9.46 -0.18 -2.90
CA SER A 10 -10.28 1.00 -2.64
C SER A 10 -11.12 1.34 -3.85
N THR A 11 -12.35 1.80 -3.62
CA THR A 11 -13.17 2.40 -4.65
C THR A 11 -13.27 3.88 -4.34
N VAL A 12 -12.80 4.72 -5.27
CA VAL A 12 -12.67 6.16 -5.06
C VAL A 12 -13.59 6.91 -6.03
N PRO A 13 -14.60 7.62 -5.55
CA PRO A 13 -15.44 8.47 -6.41
C PRO A 13 -14.60 9.52 -7.11
N SER A 14 -15.01 9.92 -8.32
CA SER A 14 -14.25 10.90 -9.11
C SER A 14 -14.04 12.22 -8.37
N ALA A 15 -15.01 12.64 -7.55
CA ALA A 15 -14.90 13.87 -6.75
C ALA A 15 -13.80 13.78 -5.67
N GLU A 16 -13.42 12.57 -5.26
CA GLU A 16 -12.40 12.35 -4.24
C GLU A 16 -11.02 12.04 -4.81
N ARG A 17 -10.92 11.95 -6.13
CA ARG A 17 -9.68 11.49 -6.78
C ARG A 17 -8.48 12.38 -6.46
N LEU A 18 -8.66 13.69 -6.43
CA LEU A 18 -7.57 14.61 -6.13
C LEU A 18 -7.03 14.41 -4.71
N ASN A 19 -7.93 14.30 -3.73
CA ASN A 19 -7.55 14.05 -2.35
C ASN A 19 -6.89 12.68 -2.19
N TYR A 20 -7.39 11.66 -2.89
CA TYR A 20 -6.80 10.34 -2.89
C TYR A 20 -5.37 10.38 -3.45
N THR A 21 -5.15 11.07 -4.55
CA THR A 21 -3.81 11.21 -5.15
C THR A 21 -2.83 11.88 -4.20
N LYS A 22 -3.27 12.92 -3.48
CA LYS A 22 -2.43 13.57 -2.47
C LYS A 22 -2.03 12.61 -1.36
N ARG A 23 -2.99 11.81 -0.91
CA ARG A 23 -2.75 10.79 0.12
C ARG A 23 -1.75 9.74 -0.36
N LEU A 24 -1.89 9.29 -1.61
CA LEU A 24 -0.98 8.32 -2.20
C LEU A 24 0.46 8.84 -2.26
N LYS A 25 0.63 10.11 -2.61
CA LYS A 25 1.97 10.72 -2.65
C LYS A 25 2.61 10.75 -1.27
N ALA A 26 1.85 11.08 -0.23
CA ALA A 26 2.33 11.07 1.15
C ALA A 26 2.70 9.65 1.59
N LEU A 27 1.88 8.66 1.25
CA LEU A 27 2.16 7.27 1.56
C LEU A 27 3.42 6.77 0.85
N ARG A 28 3.57 7.10 -0.42
CA ARG A 28 4.76 6.70 -1.19
C ARG A 28 6.04 7.24 -0.54
N SER A 29 6.05 8.50 -0.15
CA SER A 29 7.21 9.11 0.51
C SER A 29 7.50 8.43 1.84
N HIS A 30 6.46 8.17 2.63
CA HIS A 30 6.60 7.51 3.92
C HIS A 30 7.19 6.10 3.77
N TYR A 31 6.61 5.28 2.90
CA TYR A 31 7.06 3.91 2.74
C TYR A 31 8.44 3.82 2.13
N SER A 32 8.79 4.71 1.20
CA SER A 32 10.13 4.78 0.66
C SER A 32 11.16 5.06 1.76
N ALA A 33 10.87 6.01 2.65
CA ALA A 33 11.74 6.33 3.77
C ALA A 33 11.83 5.19 4.80
N ALA A 34 10.83 4.32 4.84
CA ALA A 34 10.77 3.18 5.76
C ALA A 34 11.32 1.88 5.15
N ASN A 35 12.05 1.98 4.03
CA ASN A 35 12.62 0.84 3.31
C ASN A 35 11.56 -0.11 2.76
N CYS A 36 10.41 0.43 2.39
CA CYS A 36 9.34 -0.32 1.75
C CYS A 36 9.16 0.16 0.31
N ARG A 37 8.59 -0.71 -0.50
CA ARG A 37 8.20 -0.37 -1.87
C ARG A 37 6.68 -0.22 -1.89
N PHE A 38 6.18 0.80 -2.59
CA PHE A 38 4.77 1.12 -2.62
C PHE A 38 4.33 1.31 -4.07
N TRP A 39 3.32 0.54 -4.48
CA TRP A 39 2.76 0.59 -5.83
C TRP A 39 1.26 0.78 -5.77
N VAL A 40 0.71 1.51 -6.73
CA VAL A 40 -0.73 1.70 -6.86
C VAL A 40 -1.11 1.43 -8.31
N PHE A 41 -2.16 0.64 -8.49
CA PHE A 41 -2.70 0.34 -9.81
C PHE A 41 -4.19 0.68 -9.82
N GLU A 42 -4.66 1.14 -10.97
CA GLU A 42 -6.08 1.37 -11.20
C GLU A 42 -6.57 0.38 -12.25
N GLU A 43 -7.74 -0.19 -12.04
CA GLU A 43 -8.31 -1.14 -13.00
C GLU A 43 -8.72 -0.41 -14.27
N LEU A 44 -8.25 -0.88 -15.43
CA LEU A 44 -8.50 -0.20 -16.70
C LEU A 44 -10.00 -0.19 -17.05
N SER A 45 -10.72 -1.26 -16.74
CA SER A 45 -12.12 -1.42 -17.09
C SER A 45 -13.07 -0.85 -16.05
N LEU A 46 -12.55 -0.36 -14.92
CA LEU A 46 -13.38 0.16 -13.82
C LEU A 46 -12.68 1.36 -13.19
N PRO A 47 -12.81 2.55 -13.79
CA PRO A 47 -12.20 3.76 -13.25
C PRO A 47 -12.65 4.01 -11.80
N GLY A 48 -11.68 4.34 -10.94
CA GLY A 48 -11.92 4.55 -9.52
C GLY A 48 -11.68 3.31 -8.65
N ALA A 49 -11.48 2.14 -9.25
CA ALA A 49 -11.10 0.93 -8.53
C ALA A 49 -9.57 0.84 -8.46
N PHE A 50 -9.02 1.04 -7.27
CA PHE A 50 -7.58 1.05 -7.04
C PHE A 50 -7.15 -0.13 -6.20
N ILE A 51 -5.89 -0.54 -6.40
CA ILE A 51 -5.24 -1.53 -5.56
C ILE A 51 -3.86 -0.99 -5.18
N GLU A 52 -3.55 -1.03 -3.88
CA GLU A 52 -2.31 -0.56 -3.31
C GLU A 52 -1.51 -1.74 -2.80
N PHE A 53 -0.25 -1.81 -3.18
CA PHE A 53 0.69 -2.83 -2.70
C PHE A 53 1.77 -2.15 -1.88
N THR A 54 2.03 -2.69 -0.68
CA THR A 54 3.17 -2.27 0.14
C THR A 54 4.02 -3.50 0.41
N GLU A 55 5.29 -3.44 0.03
CA GLU A 55 6.22 -4.56 0.13
C GLU A 55 7.45 -4.16 0.92
N ALA A 56 7.94 -5.07 1.74
CA ALA A 56 9.21 -4.92 2.44
C ALA A 56 9.99 -6.23 2.38
N ASP A 57 11.28 -6.17 2.72
CA ASP A 57 12.13 -7.36 2.70
C ASP A 57 11.81 -8.33 3.83
N ASP A 58 11.09 -7.88 4.86
CA ASP A 58 10.65 -8.73 5.97
C ASP A 58 9.36 -8.16 6.60
N GLU A 59 8.69 -9.02 7.36
CA GLU A 59 7.42 -8.66 8.01
C GLU A 59 7.58 -7.55 9.06
N GLN A 60 8.67 -7.56 9.80
CA GLN A 60 8.93 -6.60 10.86
C GLN A 60 9.00 -5.18 10.29
N THR A 61 9.76 -4.99 9.23
CA THR A 61 9.89 -3.70 8.55
C THR A 61 8.55 -3.21 8.05
N LEU A 62 7.77 -4.11 7.45
CA LEU A 62 6.45 -3.79 6.93
C LEU A 62 5.50 -3.36 8.04
N SER A 63 5.48 -4.11 9.15
CA SER A 63 4.62 -3.83 10.29
C SER A 63 4.91 -2.48 10.93
N VAL A 64 6.19 -2.16 11.12
CA VAL A 64 6.61 -0.86 11.66
C VAL A 64 6.21 0.27 10.73
N ALA A 65 6.42 0.10 9.42
CA ALA A 65 6.05 1.10 8.43
C ALA A 65 4.56 1.40 8.46
N HIS A 66 3.71 0.37 8.54
CA HIS A 66 2.26 0.55 8.63
C HIS A 66 1.85 1.24 9.93
N ALA A 67 2.48 0.88 11.05
CA ALA A 67 2.17 1.48 12.35
C ALA A 67 2.44 2.99 12.37
N ASN A 68 3.43 3.46 11.59
CA ASN A 68 3.84 4.86 11.54
C ASN A 68 3.30 5.60 10.32
N ALA A 69 2.46 4.97 9.50
CA ALA A 69 1.97 5.58 8.28
C ALA A 69 1.10 6.81 8.58
N PRO A 70 1.18 7.86 7.73
CA PRO A 70 0.36 9.07 7.90
C PRO A 70 -1.13 8.79 7.68
N HIS A 71 -1.45 7.74 6.92
CA HIS A 71 -2.83 7.28 6.72
C HIS A 71 -2.89 5.79 7.00
N LYS A 72 -3.87 5.37 7.80
CA LYS A 72 -4.00 3.96 8.18
C LYS A 72 -4.56 3.13 7.05
N THR A 73 -4.06 1.91 6.91
CA THR A 73 -4.67 0.91 6.03
C THR A 73 -5.88 0.31 6.72
N LEU A 74 -6.86 -0.10 5.91
CA LEU A 74 -8.09 -0.68 6.44
C LEU A 74 -7.88 -2.09 7.03
N ASP A 75 -6.96 -2.85 6.46
CA ASP A 75 -6.70 -4.22 6.92
C ASP A 75 -5.20 -4.52 6.93
N PRO A 76 -4.46 -3.93 7.89
CA PRO A 76 -3.02 -4.17 7.98
C PRO A 76 -2.68 -5.57 8.51
N SER A 77 -3.66 -6.34 8.96
CA SER A 77 -3.44 -7.67 9.52
C SER A 77 -3.21 -8.74 8.46
N ARG A 78 -3.61 -8.48 7.20
CA ARG A 78 -3.42 -9.42 6.09
C ARG A 78 -2.04 -9.21 5.48
N VAL A 79 -1.09 -9.99 5.94
CA VAL A 79 0.27 -9.96 5.42
C VAL A 79 0.52 -11.21 4.60
N TYR A 80 0.99 -11.01 3.37
CA TYR A 80 1.36 -12.09 2.47
C TYR A 80 2.87 -12.24 2.49
N GLN A 81 3.34 -13.47 2.52
CA GLN A 81 4.77 -13.77 2.53
C GLN A 81 5.14 -14.42 1.20
N GLU A 82 6.26 -13.99 0.64
CA GLU A 82 6.78 -14.58 -0.59
C GLU A 82 7.00 -16.08 -0.41
N VAL A 83 6.55 -16.85 -1.39
CA VAL A 83 6.79 -18.30 -1.42
C VAL A 83 7.99 -18.57 -2.30
N ASP A 84 8.94 -19.30 -1.77
CA ASP A 84 10.13 -19.72 -2.50
C ASP A 84 9.77 -20.91 -3.39
N LEU A 85 9.85 -20.71 -4.71
CA LEU A 85 9.42 -21.71 -5.70
C LEU A 85 10.62 -22.44 -6.35
#